data_e00b654400cd2cdcdaaa74aa93bc162e
#
_entry.id   e00b654400cd2cdcdaaa74aa93bc162e
#
_cell.length_a   1.000
_cell.length_b   1.000
_cell.length_c   1.000
_cell.angle_alpha   90.00
_cell.angle_beta   90.00
_cell.angle_gamma   90.00
#
_symmetry.space_group_name_H-M   'P 1'
#
loop_
_entity.id
_entity.type
_entity.pdbx_description
1 polymer ?
#
loop_
_entity_poly.entity_id
_entity_poly.type
_entity_poly.pdbx_seq_one_letter_code
_entity_poly.pdbx_strand_id
1 'polypeptide(L)'
;MQYLVIFLLFINYLFAQNVDDIISRQIQDLKQRKIFEQQKNNQPKFNEKVFDKNSIQLDKDMQEKNCIDIKTIVIKGVTVFEDEYFEDIIEPYLNRCNGIKNLSNLKDKISNEYIDNGFITSRAFTKAQDLSKNHLQIDILEGKVEEVIEKNINSANLYIAYKDRVLNIKDLEVAIMQAERLNSQNLNLELIPGQNVGYSVVSLQNTSDEKSYYGTIGLNNFGGEYTGKYQIYNNINYENLFNISDIISLNLNTTNYAFKNDNKTFGTSINYSFPIERLLVDLSYNYSNYKQINQDTFGDNFQSNGDNYSYAIELDYKLFHNLNNNFSFILNYEDRTAKNYLNDVRLDLQSYTLNPLGFGFKHSYKSNSFDFYTKLIYYKGLSGKKEEFANQDKYFEKTTLDFGFNKYFNTANILQYNLFLRGQYSNNNLFGTEEISVGGIYSVRGFNKTGLSGNKGFYLRNELSQRYDIKDFIVIPYIGFDYGYIDKNKYSVDGAISGAAIGNRIYFKNINLEILYNRPIKDTEHTQDKSSSFFGFSLIYSF
;
A
#
# COMPACT_ATOMS: atom_id res chain seq x y z
N MET A 1 44.26 24.18 26.86
CA MET A 1 44.15 23.07 25.88
C MET A 1 42.92 22.21 26.09
N GLN A 2 42.60 21.78 27.30
CA GLN A 2 41.39 20.96 27.60
C GLN A 2 40.07 21.63 27.21
N TYR A 3 39.89 22.92 27.46
CA TYR A 3 38.69 23.67 27.08
C TYR A 3 38.58 23.90 25.56
N LEU A 4 39.66 23.95 24.83
CA LEU A 4 39.67 24.05 23.37
C LEU A 4 39.23 22.73 22.72
N VAL A 5 39.64 21.60 23.29
CA VAL A 5 39.23 20.26 22.84
C VAL A 5 37.72 20.03 23.13
N ILE A 6 37.22 20.45 24.32
CA ILE A 6 35.81 20.37 24.68
C ILE A 6 35.00 21.30 23.77
N PHE A 7 35.46 22.49 23.47
CA PHE A 7 34.80 23.43 22.58
C PHE A 7 34.78 22.93 21.12
N LEU A 8 35.87 22.33 20.65
CA LEU A 8 35.90 21.66 19.35
C LEU A 8 35.02 20.42 19.28
N LEU A 9 34.92 19.66 20.36
CA LEU A 9 33.96 18.53 20.44
C LEU A 9 32.53 18.99 20.51
N PHE A 10 32.24 20.12 21.16
CA PHE A 10 30.89 20.69 21.24
C PHE A 10 30.45 21.31 19.89
N ILE A 11 31.35 21.96 19.18
CA ILE A 11 31.13 22.43 17.81
C ILE A 11 30.85 21.26 16.87
N ASN A 12 31.67 20.22 16.93
CA ASN A 12 31.46 19.01 16.12
C ASN A 12 30.12 18.32 16.44
N TYR A 13 29.65 18.34 17.69
CA TYR A 13 28.38 17.79 18.10
C TYR A 13 27.18 18.58 17.54
N LEU A 14 27.23 19.92 17.54
CA LEU A 14 26.19 20.77 16.95
C LEU A 14 26.15 20.68 15.42
N PHE A 15 27.31 20.55 14.78
CA PHE A 15 27.39 20.34 13.32
C PHE A 15 26.90 18.95 12.92
N ALA A 16 27.20 17.93 13.72
CA ALA A 16 26.74 16.57 13.49
C ALA A 16 25.19 16.47 13.49
N GLN A 17 24.51 17.13 14.43
CA GLN A 17 23.05 17.17 14.47
C GLN A 17 22.43 17.82 13.22
N ASN A 18 22.98 18.92 12.73
CA ASN A 18 22.47 19.60 11.54
C ASN A 18 22.63 18.78 10.26
N VAL A 19 23.70 17.99 10.15
CA VAL A 19 23.94 17.14 8.97
C VAL A 19 23.00 15.94 8.98
N ASP A 20 22.79 15.31 10.12
CA ASP A 20 21.85 14.19 10.27
C ASP A 20 20.39 14.61 9.95
N ASP A 21 19.98 15.79 10.37
CA ASP A 21 18.66 16.38 10.06
C ASP A 21 18.46 16.61 8.55
N ILE A 22 19.48 17.04 7.84
CA ILE A 22 19.43 17.30 6.40
C ILE A 22 19.34 16.00 5.62
N ILE A 23 20.12 14.99 6.02
CA ILE A 23 20.15 13.66 5.39
C ILE A 23 18.83 12.93 5.60
N SER A 24 18.34 12.93 6.84
CA SER A 24 17.08 12.28 7.19
C SER A 24 15.93 12.89 6.41
N ARG A 25 15.90 14.20 6.23
CA ARG A 25 14.86 14.91 5.45
C ARG A 25 14.84 14.51 4.00
N GLN A 26 15.99 14.40 3.34
CA GLN A 26 16.03 14.03 1.92
C GLN A 26 15.55 12.62 1.66
N ILE A 27 15.97 11.67 2.50
CA ILE A 27 15.50 10.29 2.40
C ILE A 27 14.00 10.22 2.74
N GLN A 28 13.55 11.04 3.68
CA GLN A 28 12.15 11.09 4.08
C GLN A 28 11.29 11.81 3.05
N ASP A 29 11.77 12.86 2.39
CA ASP A 29 11.06 13.50 1.27
C ASP A 29 10.87 12.51 0.12
N LEU A 30 11.89 11.72 -0.22
CA LEU A 30 11.78 10.66 -1.21
C LEU A 30 10.83 9.55 -0.76
N LYS A 31 10.87 9.16 0.52
CA LYS A 31 9.93 8.19 1.10
C LYS A 31 8.50 8.73 1.14
N GLN A 32 8.31 9.96 1.60
CA GLN A 32 7.01 10.63 1.67
C GLN A 32 6.41 10.79 0.28
N ARG A 33 7.22 11.17 -0.71
CA ARG A 33 6.81 11.22 -2.09
C ARG A 33 6.40 9.84 -2.60
N LYS A 34 7.21 8.80 -2.37
CA LYS A 34 6.87 7.42 -2.74
C LYS A 34 5.56 6.96 -2.10
N ILE A 35 5.36 7.25 -0.82
CA ILE A 35 4.13 6.92 -0.09
C ILE A 35 2.95 7.71 -0.65
N PHE A 36 3.11 9.00 -0.91
CA PHE A 36 2.08 9.86 -1.51
C PHE A 36 1.71 9.41 -2.93
N GLU A 37 2.70 9.04 -3.75
CA GLU A 37 2.49 8.48 -5.09
C GLU A 37 1.85 7.09 -5.01
N GLN A 38 2.27 6.24 -4.08
CA GLN A 38 1.64 4.95 -3.83
C GLN A 38 0.19 5.09 -3.36
N GLN A 39 -0.14 6.09 -2.56
CA GLN A 39 -1.51 6.36 -2.15
C GLN A 39 -2.38 6.84 -3.29
N LYS A 40 -1.84 7.66 -4.18
CA LYS A 40 -2.51 8.09 -5.40
C LYS A 40 -2.75 6.91 -6.37
N ASN A 41 -1.84 5.93 -6.39
CA ASN A 41 -1.90 4.74 -7.23
C ASN A 41 -2.62 3.56 -6.55
N ASN A 42 -2.69 3.53 -5.20
CA ASN A 42 -3.40 2.51 -4.42
C ASN A 42 -4.90 2.81 -4.27
N GLN A 43 -5.45 3.73 -5.05
CA GLN A 43 -6.90 3.73 -5.22
C GLN A 43 -7.26 2.39 -5.86
N PRO A 44 -7.98 1.52 -5.15
CA PRO A 44 -8.29 0.20 -5.67
C PRO A 44 -9.10 0.38 -6.96
N LYS A 45 -8.51 -0.02 -8.08
CA LYS A 45 -9.23 -0.21 -9.34
C LYS A 45 -10.04 -1.49 -9.16
N PHE A 46 -11.20 -1.39 -8.53
CA PHE A 46 -12.14 -2.51 -8.49
C PHE A 46 -12.99 -2.43 -9.75
N ASN A 47 -12.78 -3.34 -10.68
CA ASN A 47 -13.74 -3.58 -11.74
C ASN A 47 -14.98 -4.26 -11.10
N GLU A 48 -16.17 -3.73 -11.38
CA GLU A 48 -17.46 -4.18 -10.85
C GLU A 48 -17.91 -5.53 -11.47
N LYS A 49 -17.03 -6.48 -11.69
CA LYS A 49 -17.44 -7.82 -12.11
C LYS A 49 -17.85 -8.63 -10.89
N VAL A 50 -19.10 -8.44 -10.51
CA VAL A 50 -19.76 -9.26 -9.49
C VAL A 50 -20.08 -10.62 -10.11
N PHE A 51 -19.46 -11.68 -9.62
CA PHE A 51 -20.04 -13.00 -9.81
C PHE A 51 -21.31 -13.07 -8.96
N ASP A 52 -22.44 -13.23 -9.64
CA ASP A 52 -23.73 -13.30 -8.98
C ASP A 52 -23.76 -14.54 -8.09
N LYS A 53 -23.61 -14.31 -6.79
CA LYS A 53 -23.76 -15.35 -5.77
C LYS A 53 -25.26 -15.61 -5.61
N ASN A 54 -25.82 -16.34 -6.58
CA ASN A 54 -27.20 -16.76 -6.48
C ASN A 54 -27.33 -17.77 -5.33
N SER A 55 -27.44 -17.26 -4.10
CA SER A 55 -27.87 -18.06 -2.97
C SER A 55 -29.25 -18.62 -3.27
N ILE A 56 -29.44 -19.90 -2.97
CA ILE A 56 -30.70 -20.58 -3.16
C ILE A 56 -31.71 -19.97 -2.18
N GLN A 57 -32.86 -19.51 -2.68
CA GLN A 57 -33.91 -18.95 -1.85
C GLN A 57 -34.51 -20.05 -0.97
N LEU A 58 -34.39 -19.88 0.35
CA LEU A 58 -34.89 -20.87 1.32
C LEU A 58 -36.37 -20.64 1.58
N ASP A 59 -37.16 -21.71 1.53
CA ASP A 59 -38.52 -21.74 2.05
C ASP A 59 -38.50 -21.77 3.59
N LYS A 60 -39.60 -21.28 4.21
CA LYS A 60 -39.77 -21.44 5.67
C LYS A 60 -40.02 -22.91 6.02
N ASP A 61 -39.33 -23.42 7.05
CA ASP A 61 -39.64 -24.74 7.59
C ASP A 61 -41.09 -24.81 8.04
N MET A 62 -41.84 -25.82 7.57
CA MET A 62 -43.25 -25.99 7.82
C MET A 62 -43.53 -27.32 8.53
N GLN A 63 -44.65 -27.38 9.27
CA GLN A 63 -45.21 -28.66 9.70
C GLN A 63 -45.87 -29.33 8.49
N GLU A 64 -45.24 -30.36 7.98
CA GLU A 64 -45.75 -31.13 6.84
C GLU A 64 -46.56 -32.32 7.35
N LYS A 65 -47.73 -32.56 6.72
CA LYS A 65 -48.63 -33.68 7.09
C LYS A 65 -48.01 -35.06 6.78
N ASN A 66 -47.20 -35.12 5.72
CA ASN A 66 -46.49 -36.34 5.32
C ASN A 66 -44.99 -36.12 5.63
N CYS A 67 -44.53 -36.69 6.72
CA CYS A 67 -43.16 -36.53 7.18
C CYS A 67 -42.60 -37.85 7.71
N ILE A 68 -41.29 -37.95 7.78
CA ILE A 68 -40.53 -39.11 8.25
C ILE A 68 -39.65 -38.67 9.40
N ASP A 69 -39.60 -39.46 10.46
CA ASP A 69 -38.74 -39.21 11.60
C ASP A 69 -37.27 -39.50 11.23
N ILE A 70 -36.42 -38.51 11.25
CA ILE A 70 -35.00 -38.65 10.91
C ILE A 70 -34.16 -38.69 12.20
N LYS A 71 -33.49 -39.80 12.46
CA LYS A 71 -32.63 -40.00 13.65
C LYS A 71 -31.15 -39.74 13.35
N THR A 72 -30.72 -40.00 12.12
CA THR A 72 -29.33 -39.81 11.71
C THR A 72 -29.26 -39.16 10.33
N ILE A 73 -28.36 -38.21 10.20
CA ILE A 73 -28.03 -37.54 8.93
C ILE A 73 -26.53 -37.72 8.70
N VAL A 74 -26.17 -38.26 7.54
CA VAL A 74 -24.77 -38.45 7.14
C VAL A 74 -24.53 -37.65 5.87
N ILE A 75 -23.53 -36.79 5.91
CA ILE A 75 -23.07 -35.99 4.75
C ILE A 75 -21.83 -36.68 4.19
N LYS A 76 -21.81 -36.98 2.88
CA LYS A 76 -20.68 -37.61 2.18
C LYS A 76 -20.15 -36.75 1.06
N GLY A 77 -18.84 -36.84 0.78
CA GLY A 77 -18.20 -36.11 -0.33
C GLY A 77 -17.71 -34.72 0.05
N VAL A 78 -17.62 -34.42 1.35
CA VAL A 78 -17.02 -33.19 1.87
C VAL A 78 -15.51 -33.35 1.93
N THR A 79 -14.74 -32.43 1.33
CA THR A 79 -13.27 -32.40 1.40
C THR A 79 -12.71 -31.03 1.78
N VAL A 80 -13.54 -29.95 1.68
CA VAL A 80 -13.10 -28.57 1.92
C VAL A 80 -13.51 -28.01 3.28
N PHE A 81 -14.32 -28.75 4.03
CA PHE A 81 -14.72 -28.42 5.39
C PHE A 81 -14.34 -29.55 6.33
N GLU A 82 -14.19 -29.22 7.62
CA GLU A 82 -13.98 -30.21 8.69
C GLU A 82 -15.24 -31.04 8.92
N ASP A 83 -15.09 -32.25 9.44
CA ASP A 83 -16.20 -33.20 9.58
C ASP A 83 -17.38 -32.65 10.40
N GLU A 84 -17.11 -31.80 11.41
CA GLU A 84 -18.09 -31.23 12.33
C GLU A 84 -18.75 -29.94 11.80
N TYR A 85 -18.29 -29.41 10.66
CA TYR A 85 -18.70 -28.08 10.15
C TYR A 85 -20.23 -27.95 9.96
N PHE A 86 -20.92 -29.01 9.60
CA PHE A 86 -22.36 -28.98 9.31
C PHE A 86 -23.24 -29.39 10.50
N GLU A 87 -22.69 -29.67 11.68
CA GLU A 87 -23.45 -30.15 12.84
C GLU A 87 -24.58 -29.18 13.24
N ASP A 88 -24.27 -27.89 13.37
CA ASP A 88 -25.26 -26.84 13.71
C ASP A 88 -26.40 -26.71 12.68
N ILE A 89 -26.13 -27.10 11.42
CA ILE A 89 -27.10 -27.04 10.33
C ILE A 89 -28.00 -28.26 10.33
N ILE A 90 -27.49 -29.42 10.68
CA ILE A 90 -28.23 -30.68 10.69
C ILE A 90 -28.99 -30.92 11.99
N GLU A 91 -28.50 -30.43 13.14
CA GLU A 91 -29.08 -30.65 14.46
C GLU A 91 -30.60 -30.35 14.52
N PRO A 92 -31.10 -29.22 13.97
CA PRO A 92 -32.54 -28.90 13.98
C PRO A 92 -33.43 -29.90 13.25
N TYR A 93 -32.86 -30.78 12.42
CA TYR A 93 -33.57 -31.78 11.63
C TYR A 93 -33.51 -33.21 12.24
N LEU A 94 -32.71 -33.40 13.30
CA LEU A 94 -32.61 -34.67 13.99
C LEU A 94 -33.76 -34.88 14.98
N ASN A 95 -34.15 -36.16 15.14
CA ASN A 95 -35.21 -36.61 16.08
C ASN A 95 -36.54 -35.86 15.89
N ARG A 96 -36.84 -35.53 14.66
CA ARG A 96 -38.02 -34.73 14.26
C ARG A 96 -38.62 -35.31 12.98
N CYS A 97 -39.92 -35.16 12.84
CA CYS A 97 -40.64 -35.50 11.62
C CYS A 97 -40.38 -34.46 10.54
N ASN A 98 -39.67 -34.84 9.48
CA ASN A 98 -39.32 -33.97 8.36
C ASN A 98 -40.01 -34.45 7.09
N GLY A 99 -40.73 -33.51 6.43
CA GLY A 99 -41.29 -33.74 5.11
C GLY A 99 -40.33 -33.37 3.99
N ILE A 100 -40.77 -33.54 2.76
CA ILE A 100 -39.94 -33.32 1.56
C ILE A 100 -39.42 -31.88 1.49
N LYS A 101 -40.24 -30.88 1.88
CA LYS A 101 -39.82 -29.48 1.85
C LYS A 101 -38.72 -29.17 2.86
N ASN A 102 -38.85 -29.67 4.11
CA ASN A 102 -37.84 -29.47 5.14
C ASN A 102 -36.52 -30.14 4.75
N LEU A 103 -36.56 -31.34 4.17
CA LEU A 103 -35.36 -32.02 3.67
C LEU A 103 -34.73 -31.29 2.47
N SER A 104 -35.57 -30.68 1.60
CA SER A 104 -35.03 -29.80 0.54
C SER A 104 -34.37 -28.55 1.11
N ASN A 105 -34.99 -27.90 2.09
CA ASN A 105 -34.40 -26.76 2.77
C ASN A 105 -33.05 -27.08 3.43
N LEU A 106 -32.92 -28.23 4.10
CA LEU A 106 -31.66 -28.67 4.68
C LEU A 106 -30.57 -28.78 3.59
N LYS A 107 -30.88 -29.47 2.49
CA LYS A 107 -29.97 -29.60 1.35
C LYS A 107 -29.57 -28.23 0.77
N ASP A 108 -30.53 -27.32 0.67
CA ASP A 108 -30.29 -25.97 0.12
C ASP A 108 -29.47 -25.10 1.09
N LYS A 109 -29.69 -25.23 2.42
CA LYS A 109 -28.83 -24.62 3.45
C LYS A 109 -27.38 -25.09 3.33
N ILE A 110 -27.14 -26.40 3.22
CA ILE A 110 -25.79 -26.95 3.03
C ILE A 110 -25.16 -26.43 1.73
N SER A 111 -25.93 -26.35 0.63
CA SER A 111 -25.45 -25.80 -0.64
C SER A 111 -25.10 -24.31 -0.52
N ASN A 112 -25.89 -23.53 0.24
CA ASN A 112 -25.61 -22.11 0.48
C ASN A 112 -24.33 -21.91 1.28
N GLU A 113 -24.03 -22.76 2.25
CA GLU A 113 -22.74 -22.71 2.96
C GLU A 113 -21.55 -22.85 2.01
N TYR A 114 -21.61 -23.77 1.05
CA TYR A 114 -20.61 -23.87 0.01
C TYR A 114 -20.50 -22.58 -0.82
N ILE A 115 -21.64 -22.04 -1.28
CA ILE A 115 -21.70 -20.81 -2.08
C ILE A 115 -21.11 -19.62 -1.32
N ASP A 116 -21.51 -19.43 -0.05
CA ASP A 116 -21.05 -18.30 0.80
C ASP A 116 -19.55 -18.38 1.09
N ASN A 117 -19.01 -19.60 1.16
CA ASN A 117 -17.57 -19.82 1.28
C ASN A 117 -16.81 -19.74 -0.06
N GLY A 118 -17.50 -19.48 -1.18
CA GLY A 118 -16.91 -19.28 -2.51
C GLY A 118 -16.90 -20.50 -3.41
N PHE A 119 -17.40 -21.66 -2.95
CA PHE A 119 -17.49 -22.89 -3.74
C PHE A 119 -18.78 -22.91 -4.58
N ILE A 120 -18.92 -21.90 -5.45
CA ILE A 120 -20.16 -21.60 -6.19
C ILE A 120 -20.63 -22.69 -7.15
N THR A 121 -19.79 -23.65 -7.49
CA THR A 121 -20.10 -24.80 -8.35
C THR A 121 -20.43 -26.08 -7.56
N SER A 122 -20.28 -26.04 -6.22
CA SER A 122 -20.56 -27.18 -5.35
C SER A 122 -22.02 -27.22 -4.92
N ARG A 123 -22.60 -28.42 -4.82
CA ARG A 123 -24.02 -28.61 -4.46
C ARG A 123 -24.23 -29.85 -3.62
N ALA A 124 -25.16 -29.74 -2.68
CA ALA A 124 -25.70 -30.86 -1.95
C ALA A 124 -26.87 -31.50 -2.73
N PHE A 125 -26.95 -32.80 -2.75
CA PHE A 125 -28.04 -33.55 -3.38
C PHE A 125 -28.34 -34.83 -2.62
N THR A 126 -29.50 -35.42 -2.85
CA THR A 126 -29.89 -36.69 -2.28
C THR A 126 -30.17 -37.68 -3.41
N LYS A 127 -29.61 -38.86 -3.32
CA LYS A 127 -29.97 -40.02 -4.17
C LYS A 127 -31.27 -40.64 -3.68
N ALA A 128 -31.93 -41.40 -4.56
CA ALA A 128 -33.07 -42.21 -4.15
C ALA A 128 -32.60 -43.19 -3.05
N GLN A 129 -33.27 -43.14 -1.90
CA GLN A 129 -32.88 -43.91 -0.71
C GLN A 129 -34.12 -44.32 0.10
N ASP A 130 -33.99 -45.39 0.87
CA ASP A 130 -35.02 -45.88 1.77
C ASP A 130 -34.93 -45.17 3.13
N LEU A 131 -35.86 -44.28 3.41
CA LEU A 131 -35.95 -43.50 4.65
C LEU A 131 -36.67 -44.26 5.79
N SER A 132 -37.18 -45.48 5.55
CA SER A 132 -37.88 -46.30 6.58
C SER A 132 -36.97 -46.65 7.78
N LYS A 133 -35.66 -46.56 7.60
CA LYS A 133 -34.66 -46.76 8.65
C LYS A 133 -34.31 -45.50 9.46
N ASN A 134 -35.06 -44.39 9.27
CA ASN A 134 -34.84 -43.13 9.95
C ASN A 134 -33.42 -42.51 9.69
N HIS A 135 -32.80 -42.91 8.59
CA HIS A 135 -31.47 -42.49 8.18
C HIS A 135 -31.53 -41.72 6.87
N LEU A 136 -30.95 -40.52 6.84
CA LEU A 136 -30.83 -39.66 5.65
C LEU A 136 -29.35 -39.56 5.25
N GLN A 137 -29.03 -39.86 4.01
CA GLN A 137 -27.73 -39.55 3.40
C GLN A 137 -27.87 -38.38 2.46
N ILE A 138 -27.03 -37.38 2.63
CA ILE A 138 -26.85 -36.23 1.72
C ILE A 138 -25.48 -36.38 1.09
N ASP A 139 -25.42 -36.40 -0.23
CA ASP A 139 -24.17 -36.41 -0.98
C ASP A 139 -23.81 -34.99 -1.43
N ILE A 140 -22.55 -34.63 -1.33
CA ILE A 140 -22.00 -33.39 -1.83
C ILE A 140 -21.27 -33.66 -3.14
N LEU A 141 -21.60 -32.88 -4.16
CA LEU A 141 -20.81 -32.78 -5.37
C LEU A 141 -19.98 -31.50 -5.27
N GLU A 142 -18.73 -31.64 -4.86
CA GLU A 142 -17.80 -30.52 -4.87
C GLU A 142 -17.35 -30.25 -6.31
N GLY A 143 -17.65 -29.03 -6.77
CA GLY A 143 -17.31 -28.59 -8.12
C GLY A 143 -15.81 -28.42 -8.30
N LYS A 144 -15.23 -29.07 -9.33
CA LYS A 144 -13.79 -29.11 -9.57
C LYS A 144 -13.40 -28.41 -10.87
N VAL A 145 -12.14 -27.99 -10.95
CA VAL A 145 -11.55 -27.44 -12.18
C VAL A 145 -11.18 -28.58 -13.12
N GLU A 146 -11.68 -28.55 -14.35
CA GLU A 146 -11.29 -29.46 -15.42
C GLU A 146 -10.01 -28.97 -16.12
N GLU A 147 -10.04 -27.71 -16.56
CA GLU A 147 -8.91 -27.02 -17.19
C GLU A 147 -9.05 -25.50 -17.07
N VAL A 148 -7.96 -24.76 -17.33
CA VAL A 148 -7.95 -23.33 -17.49
C VAL A 148 -7.63 -23.00 -18.96
N ILE A 149 -8.53 -22.29 -19.64
CA ILE A 149 -8.33 -21.78 -20.98
C ILE A 149 -7.89 -20.32 -20.90
N GLU A 150 -6.74 -20.03 -21.48
CA GLU A 150 -6.11 -18.73 -21.43
C GLU A 150 -6.09 -18.07 -22.82
N LYS A 151 -6.42 -16.78 -22.88
CA LYS A 151 -6.31 -15.99 -24.08
C LYS A 151 -5.64 -14.65 -23.78
N ASN A 152 -4.49 -14.41 -24.39
CA ASN A 152 -3.66 -13.21 -24.19
C ASN A 152 -3.23 -12.98 -22.73
N ILE A 153 -3.10 -14.02 -21.96
CA ILE A 153 -2.59 -14.01 -20.60
C ILE A 153 -1.93 -15.34 -20.28
N ASN A 154 -0.97 -15.33 -19.36
CA ASN A 154 -0.48 -16.50 -18.65
C ASN A 154 -0.88 -16.37 -17.17
N SER A 155 -1.73 -17.25 -16.70
CA SER A 155 -2.24 -17.23 -15.34
C SER A 155 -1.55 -18.23 -14.40
N ALA A 156 -0.52 -18.91 -14.86
CA ALA A 156 0.12 -20.00 -14.11
C ALA A 156 0.62 -19.60 -12.71
N ASN A 157 1.04 -18.34 -12.53
CA ASN A 157 1.44 -17.80 -11.24
C ASN A 157 0.31 -17.09 -10.48
N LEU A 158 -0.77 -16.71 -11.17
CA LEU A 158 -1.94 -16.04 -10.59
C LEU A 158 -2.91 -17.04 -9.97
N TYR A 159 -3.12 -18.14 -10.65
CA TYR A 159 -4.02 -19.20 -10.25
C TYR A 159 -3.41 -20.54 -10.59
N ILE A 160 -2.78 -21.18 -9.61
CA ILE A 160 -2.22 -22.52 -9.79
C ILE A 160 -3.38 -23.52 -9.76
N ALA A 161 -4.00 -23.67 -10.94
CA ALA A 161 -5.08 -24.62 -11.13
C ALA A 161 -4.49 -26.01 -11.36
N TYR A 162 -4.48 -26.83 -10.33
CA TYR A 162 -4.33 -28.26 -10.52
C TYR A 162 -5.65 -28.83 -11.03
N LYS A 163 -5.61 -29.64 -12.07
CA LYS A 163 -6.73 -30.49 -12.46
C LYS A 163 -7.25 -31.19 -11.20
N ASP A 164 -8.57 -31.27 -11.05
CA ASP A 164 -9.26 -31.85 -9.88
C ASP A 164 -9.25 -31.00 -8.59
N ARG A 165 -8.68 -29.78 -8.59
CA ARG A 165 -8.82 -28.85 -7.48
C ARG A 165 -10.27 -28.40 -7.35
N VAL A 166 -10.82 -28.39 -6.14
CA VAL A 166 -12.16 -27.83 -5.88
C VAL A 166 -12.13 -26.33 -6.21
N LEU A 167 -13.08 -25.90 -7.06
CA LEU A 167 -13.14 -24.53 -7.55
C LEU A 167 -13.64 -23.60 -6.46
N ASN A 168 -12.83 -22.59 -6.13
CA ASN A 168 -13.23 -21.48 -5.24
C ASN A 168 -13.12 -20.16 -5.99
N ILE A 169 -14.24 -19.44 -6.11
CA ILE A 169 -14.30 -18.16 -6.80
C ILE A 169 -13.43 -17.08 -6.13
N LYS A 170 -13.24 -17.14 -4.81
CA LYS A 170 -12.39 -16.19 -4.07
C LYS A 170 -10.92 -16.25 -4.53
N ASP A 171 -10.44 -17.43 -4.92
CA ASP A 171 -9.06 -17.56 -5.47
C ASP A 171 -8.96 -16.94 -6.86
N LEU A 172 -10.00 -17.08 -7.69
CA LEU A 172 -10.08 -16.46 -9.01
C LEU A 172 -10.23 -14.93 -8.91
N GLU A 173 -11.02 -14.43 -7.95
CA GLU A 173 -11.14 -13.00 -7.66
C GLU A 173 -9.77 -12.39 -7.28
N VAL A 174 -8.99 -13.09 -6.45
CA VAL A 174 -7.61 -12.67 -6.11
C VAL A 174 -6.70 -12.71 -7.34
N ALA A 175 -6.79 -13.74 -8.17
CA ALA A 175 -6.01 -13.84 -9.40
C ALA A 175 -6.29 -12.67 -10.36
N ILE A 176 -7.56 -12.32 -10.56
CA ILE A 176 -7.98 -11.15 -11.36
C ILE A 176 -7.42 -9.86 -10.75
N MET A 177 -7.60 -9.64 -9.45
CA MET A 177 -7.09 -8.46 -8.75
C MET A 177 -5.57 -8.33 -8.90
N GLN A 178 -4.83 -9.43 -8.81
CA GLN A 178 -3.38 -9.43 -8.97
C GLN A 178 -2.96 -9.10 -10.41
N ALA A 179 -3.69 -9.60 -11.41
CA ALA A 179 -3.43 -9.28 -12.81
C ALA A 179 -3.80 -7.83 -13.15
N GLU A 180 -5.00 -7.39 -12.77
CA GLU A 180 -5.53 -6.04 -13.06
C GLU A 180 -4.83 -4.91 -12.26
N ARG A 181 -3.85 -5.27 -11.43
CA ARG A 181 -2.85 -4.34 -10.91
C ARG A 181 -2.07 -3.65 -12.04
N LEU A 182 -1.93 -4.32 -13.17
CA LEU A 182 -1.32 -3.81 -14.39
C LEU A 182 -2.36 -3.12 -15.28
N ASN A 183 -2.01 -1.99 -15.90
CA ASN A 183 -2.89 -1.29 -16.84
C ASN A 183 -3.09 -2.11 -18.14
N SER A 184 -2.07 -2.87 -18.53
CA SER A 184 -2.09 -3.74 -19.71
C SER A 184 -2.91 -5.02 -19.53
N GLN A 185 -3.52 -5.22 -18.36
CA GLN A 185 -4.34 -6.38 -18.07
C GLN A 185 -5.73 -5.97 -17.56
N ASN A 186 -6.76 -6.48 -18.25
CA ASN A 186 -8.17 -6.38 -17.88
C ASN A 186 -8.81 -7.74 -18.16
N LEU A 187 -8.98 -8.56 -17.11
CA LEU A 187 -9.36 -9.94 -17.28
C LEU A 187 -10.87 -10.12 -17.35
N ASN A 188 -11.32 -10.84 -18.38
CA ASN A 188 -12.65 -11.43 -18.40
C ASN A 188 -12.56 -12.87 -17.93
N LEU A 189 -13.37 -13.22 -16.93
CA LEU A 189 -13.49 -14.58 -16.38
C LEU A 189 -14.87 -15.15 -16.75
N GLU A 190 -14.88 -16.34 -17.30
CA GLU A 190 -16.09 -17.12 -17.54
C GLU A 190 -15.91 -18.53 -16.98
N LEU A 191 -16.95 -19.05 -16.33
CA LEU A 191 -17.03 -20.43 -15.90
C LEU A 191 -17.93 -21.20 -16.86
N ILE A 192 -17.34 -22.15 -17.56
CA ILE A 192 -18.03 -22.98 -18.55
C ILE A 192 -18.22 -24.39 -17.96
N PRO A 193 -19.39 -25.04 -18.12
CA PRO A 193 -19.55 -26.43 -17.72
C PRO A 193 -18.49 -27.33 -18.38
N GLY A 194 -17.85 -28.18 -17.60
CA GLY A 194 -16.89 -29.16 -18.11
C GLY A 194 -17.59 -30.35 -18.79
N GLN A 195 -16.81 -31.24 -19.38
CA GLN A 195 -17.30 -32.47 -19.98
C GLN A 195 -17.70 -33.49 -18.92
N ASN A 196 -17.01 -33.48 -17.77
CA ASN A 196 -17.30 -34.37 -16.66
C ASN A 196 -18.32 -33.76 -15.69
N VAL A 197 -19.18 -34.59 -15.10
CA VAL A 197 -20.15 -34.12 -14.09
C VAL A 197 -19.43 -33.56 -12.89
N GLY A 198 -19.79 -32.34 -12.48
CA GLY A 198 -19.20 -31.63 -11.37
C GLY A 198 -17.88 -30.91 -11.73
N TYR A 199 -17.50 -30.87 -12.99
CA TYR A 199 -16.33 -30.13 -13.42
C TYR A 199 -16.70 -28.85 -14.15
N SER A 200 -15.81 -27.85 -14.05
CA SER A 200 -15.93 -26.57 -14.73
C SER A 200 -14.61 -26.21 -15.41
N VAL A 201 -14.72 -25.60 -16.59
CA VAL A 201 -13.61 -24.98 -17.30
C VAL A 201 -13.55 -23.51 -16.90
N VAL A 202 -12.38 -23.05 -16.47
CA VAL A 202 -12.11 -21.63 -16.17
C VAL A 202 -11.56 -20.97 -17.44
N SER A 203 -12.29 -20.03 -18.03
CA SER A 203 -11.84 -19.26 -19.18
C SER A 203 -11.39 -17.88 -18.75
N LEU A 204 -10.11 -17.56 -18.97
CA LEU A 204 -9.50 -16.27 -18.67
C LEU A 204 -9.08 -15.58 -19.97
N GLN A 205 -9.57 -14.38 -20.21
CA GLN A 205 -9.22 -13.60 -21.38
C GLN A 205 -8.77 -12.21 -20.96
N ASN A 206 -7.56 -11.79 -21.37
CA ASN A 206 -7.17 -10.39 -21.28
C ASN A 206 -7.81 -9.58 -22.42
N THR A 207 -8.55 -8.55 -22.07
CA THR A 207 -9.28 -7.66 -23.00
C THR A 207 -8.70 -6.25 -23.04
N SER A 208 -7.57 -5.99 -22.36
CA SER A 208 -6.91 -4.70 -22.39
C SER A 208 -6.16 -4.49 -23.71
N ASP A 209 -6.34 -3.31 -24.31
CA ASP A 209 -5.57 -2.81 -25.46
C ASP A 209 -4.48 -1.81 -25.03
N GLU A 210 -4.30 -1.62 -23.72
CA GLU A 210 -3.32 -0.69 -23.17
C GLU A 210 -1.89 -1.19 -23.38
N LYS A 211 -0.97 -0.24 -23.60
CA LYS A 211 0.44 -0.57 -23.79
C LYS A 211 1.06 -1.10 -22.49
N SER A 212 1.99 -2.03 -22.64
CA SER A 212 2.78 -2.56 -21.51
C SER A 212 3.83 -1.58 -20.98
N TYR A 213 3.97 -0.40 -21.54
CA TYR A 213 4.92 0.61 -21.05
C TYR A 213 4.25 1.99 -20.97
N TYR A 214 4.57 2.70 -19.94
CA TYR A 214 4.13 4.08 -19.72
C TYR A 214 5.10 4.79 -18.78
N GLY A 215 5.05 6.10 -18.77
CA GLY A 215 5.93 6.85 -17.92
C GLY A 215 5.53 8.31 -17.76
N THR A 216 6.28 8.98 -16.91
CA THR A 216 6.13 10.42 -16.68
C THR A 216 7.49 11.10 -16.62
N ILE A 217 7.57 12.30 -17.19
CA ILE A 217 8.67 13.24 -16.99
C ILE A 217 8.10 14.48 -16.35
N GLY A 218 8.72 14.96 -15.30
CA GLY A 218 8.23 16.12 -14.57
C GLY A 218 9.33 17.07 -14.14
N LEU A 219 8.93 18.32 -13.99
CA LEU A 219 9.72 19.42 -13.46
C LEU A 219 8.91 20.11 -12.35
N ASN A 220 9.52 20.37 -11.21
CA ASN A 220 8.91 21.13 -10.12
C ASN A 220 9.95 21.98 -9.37
N ASN A 221 9.47 22.85 -8.49
CA ASN A 221 10.30 23.62 -7.57
C ASN A 221 10.13 23.17 -6.10
N PHE A 222 9.82 21.91 -5.86
CA PHE A 222 9.56 21.33 -4.53
C PHE A 222 10.81 20.87 -3.80
N GLY A 223 11.98 21.02 -4.38
CA GLY A 223 13.26 20.67 -3.76
C GLY A 223 13.64 21.59 -2.60
N GLY A 224 14.50 21.08 -1.73
CA GLY A 224 15.01 21.83 -0.57
C GLY A 224 15.89 23.00 -0.98
N GLU A 225 15.91 24.05 -0.15
CA GLU A 225 16.76 25.24 -0.39
C GLU A 225 18.25 24.88 -0.48
N TYR A 226 18.68 23.94 0.35
CA TYR A 226 20.08 23.54 0.47
C TYR A 226 20.51 22.45 -0.50
N THR A 227 19.58 21.75 -1.14
CA THR A 227 19.86 20.60 -2.00
C THR A 227 19.40 20.77 -3.44
N GLY A 228 18.84 21.92 -3.73
CA GLY A 228 18.37 22.31 -5.06
C GLY A 228 16.88 22.42 -5.17
N LYS A 229 16.43 23.67 -5.39
CA LYS A 229 15.01 24.03 -5.43
C LYS A 229 14.25 23.38 -6.58
N TYR A 230 14.85 23.31 -7.77
CA TYR A 230 14.19 22.76 -8.96
C TYR A 230 14.58 21.28 -9.12
N GLN A 231 13.59 20.45 -9.30
CA GLN A 231 13.74 19.00 -9.45
C GLN A 231 13.24 18.57 -10.82
N ILE A 232 14.00 17.69 -11.46
CA ILE A 232 13.58 16.92 -12.63
C ILE A 232 13.39 15.49 -12.15
N TYR A 233 12.27 14.89 -12.50
CA TYR A 233 11.99 13.51 -12.18
C TYR A 233 11.41 12.78 -13.38
N ASN A 234 11.69 11.49 -13.40
CA ASN A 234 11.24 10.57 -14.42
C ASN A 234 10.76 9.28 -13.74
N ASN A 235 9.66 8.75 -14.22
CA ASN A 235 9.19 7.42 -13.85
C ASN A 235 8.90 6.67 -15.15
N ILE A 236 9.45 5.47 -15.29
CA ILE A 236 9.21 4.56 -16.41
C ILE A 236 8.76 3.23 -15.84
N ASN A 237 7.67 2.71 -16.40
CA ASN A 237 7.11 1.41 -16.02
C ASN A 237 7.06 0.52 -17.25
N TYR A 238 7.41 -0.74 -17.06
CA TYR A 238 7.21 -1.79 -18.04
C TYR A 238 6.47 -2.96 -17.38
N GLU A 239 5.32 -3.30 -17.92
CA GLU A 239 4.43 -4.32 -17.40
C GLU A 239 4.58 -5.62 -18.16
N ASN A 240 4.42 -6.73 -17.46
CA ASN A 240 4.37 -8.09 -17.98
C ASN A 240 5.62 -8.50 -18.78
N LEU A 241 6.81 -8.10 -18.28
CA LEU A 241 8.10 -8.36 -18.93
C LEU A 241 8.37 -9.86 -19.09
N PHE A 242 8.10 -10.66 -18.05
CA PHE A 242 8.29 -12.10 -18.05
C PHE A 242 6.99 -12.88 -18.26
N ASN A 243 5.91 -12.19 -18.63
CA ASN A 243 4.59 -12.80 -18.84
C ASN A 243 4.04 -13.52 -17.59
N ILE A 244 4.28 -12.94 -16.43
CA ILE A 244 3.81 -13.41 -15.10
C ILE A 244 3.06 -12.31 -14.34
N SER A 245 2.42 -11.40 -15.04
CA SER A 245 1.74 -10.23 -14.47
C SER A 245 2.68 -9.39 -13.58
N ASP A 246 3.93 -9.28 -14.00
CA ASP A 246 4.98 -8.55 -13.33
C ASP A 246 5.07 -7.09 -13.82
N ILE A 247 5.68 -6.24 -12.99
CA ILE A 247 5.98 -4.85 -13.34
C ILE A 247 7.37 -4.48 -12.85
N ILE A 248 8.14 -3.86 -13.72
CA ILE A 248 9.38 -3.18 -13.37
C ILE A 248 9.19 -1.67 -13.48
N SER A 249 9.60 -0.93 -12.46
CA SER A 249 9.51 0.53 -12.40
C SER A 249 10.88 1.13 -12.13
N LEU A 250 11.29 2.07 -12.96
CA LEU A 250 12.49 2.88 -12.77
C LEU A 250 12.08 4.31 -12.43
N ASN A 251 12.56 4.82 -11.30
CA ASN A 251 12.37 6.22 -10.91
C ASN A 251 13.72 6.91 -10.85
N LEU A 252 13.80 8.10 -11.41
CA LEU A 252 14.96 8.98 -11.36
C LEU A 252 14.51 10.35 -10.85
N ASN A 253 15.27 10.91 -9.92
CA ASN A 253 15.04 12.26 -9.41
C ASN A 253 16.38 12.97 -9.26
N THR A 254 16.47 14.18 -9.77
CA THR A 254 17.67 15.01 -9.62
C THR A 254 17.29 16.46 -9.46
N THR A 255 18.07 17.21 -8.72
CA THR A 255 17.93 18.66 -8.70
C THR A 255 18.67 19.28 -9.88
N ASN A 256 18.26 20.48 -10.30
CA ASN A 256 18.78 21.17 -11.47
C ASN A 256 20.27 21.56 -11.38
N TYR A 257 20.92 21.23 -10.30
CA TYR A 257 22.36 21.44 -10.11
C TYR A 257 23.27 20.54 -10.96
N ALA A 258 22.67 19.76 -11.86
CA ALA A 258 23.42 19.17 -12.96
C ALA A 258 24.27 20.21 -13.74
N PHE A 259 23.88 21.50 -13.71
CA PHE A 259 24.58 22.61 -14.37
C PHE A 259 25.49 23.44 -13.43
N LYS A 260 25.40 23.24 -12.11
CA LYS A 260 26.29 23.82 -11.11
C LYS A 260 26.81 22.70 -10.22
N ASN A 261 28.12 22.71 -9.93
CA ASN A 261 28.76 21.66 -9.11
C ASN A 261 28.47 21.75 -7.61
N ASP A 262 27.73 22.79 -7.19
CA ASP A 262 27.38 23.04 -5.80
C ASP A 262 26.06 22.34 -5.49
N ASN A 263 25.56 22.31 -4.33
CA ASN A 263 24.29 21.77 -3.82
C ASN A 263 23.47 20.94 -4.81
N LYS A 264 23.51 19.64 -4.74
CA LYS A 264 22.80 18.74 -5.65
C LYS A 264 22.32 17.49 -4.96
N THR A 265 21.25 16.92 -5.49
CA THR A 265 20.80 15.57 -5.12
C THR A 265 20.54 14.76 -6.37
N PHE A 266 20.79 13.47 -6.25
CA PHE A 266 20.37 12.48 -7.22
C PHE A 266 19.76 11.31 -6.47
N GLY A 267 18.64 10.79 -6.97
CA GLY A 267 17.98 9.59 -6.45
C GLY A 267 17.52 8.71 -7.58
N THR A 268 17.67 7.42 -7.40
CA THR A 268 17.13 6.40 -8.29
C THR A 268 16.51 5.27 -7.49
N SER A 269 15.41 4.71 -7.98
CA SER A 269 14.87 3.47 -7.45
C SER A 269 14.44 2.54 -8.58
N ILE A 270 14.73 1.26 -8.41
CA ILE A 270 14.24 0.18 -9.24
C ILE A 270 13.31 -0.64 -8.35
N ASN A 271 12.08 -0.86 -8.81
CA ASN A 271 11.11 -1.71 -8.13
C ASN A 271 10.65 -2.77 -9.13
N TYR A 272 10.62 -4.02 -8.68
CA TYR A 272 10.12 -5.15 -9.45
C TYR A 272 9.11 -5.91 -8.60
N SER A 273 7.89 -6.09 -9.11
CA SER A 273 6.87 -6.81 -8.39
C SER A 273 6.13 -7.81 -9.26
N PHE A 274 5.81 -8.96 -8.68
CA PHE A 274 5.10 -10.05 -9.34
C PHE A 274 4.25 -10.82 -8.33
N PRO A 275 3.09 -11.32 -8.72
CA PRO A 275 2.22 -12.14 -7.89
C PRO A 275 2.59 -13.63 -7.96
N ILE A 276 2.30 -14.34 -6.87
CA ILE A 276 2.24 -15.80 -6.79
C ILE A 276 0.97 -16.15 -6.03
N GLU A 277 -0.11 -16.47 -6.74
CA GLU A 277 -1.45 -16.65 -6.18
C GLU A 277 -1.85 -15.47 -5.26
N ARG A 278 -2.00 -15.72 -3.96
CA ARG A 278 -2.37 -14.72 -2.95
C ARG A 278 -1.20 -13.85 -2.47
N LEU A 279 0.03 -14.20 -2.83
CA LEU A 279 1.22 -13.48 -2.44
C LEU A 279 1.64 -12.50 -3.54
N LEU A 280 1.81 -11.23 -3.19
CA LEU A 280 2.52 -10.26 -4.02
C LEU A 280 3.94 -10.09 -3.47
N VAL A 281 4.93 -10.27 -4.30
CA VAL A 281 6.34 -10.06 -3.99
C VAL A 281 6.79 -8.75 -4.59
N ASP A 282 7.32 -7.85 -3.75
CA ASP A 282 7.89 -6.57 -4.17
C ASP A 282 9.38 -6.51 -3.80
N LEU A 283 10.23 -6.35 -4.79
CA LEU A 283 11.67 -6.17 -4.65
C LEU A 283 12.02 -4.72 -4.97
N SER A 284 12.82 -4.08 -4.14
CA SER A 284 13.24 -2.71 -4.40
C SER A 284 14.72 -2.49 -4.13
N TYR A 285 15.35 -1.73 -5.01
CA TYR A 285 16.65 -1.12 -4.83
C TYR A 285 16.52 0.38 -4.87
N ASN A 286 17.08 1.08 -3.88
CA ASN A 286 17.07 2.54 -3.84
C ASN A 286 18.51 3.01 -3.66
N TYR A 287 18.91 4.03 -4.40
CA TYR A 287 20.14 4.75 -4.26
C TYR A 287 19.88 6.25 -4.26
N SER A 288 20.52 6.97 -3.36
CA SER A 288 20.49 8.43 -3.37
C SER A 288 21.82 8.98 -2.91
N ASN A 289 22.23 10.09 -3.52
CA ASN A 289 23.35 10.88 -3.05
C ASN A 289 22.96 12.36 -2.93
N TYR A 290 23.71 13.07 -2.12
CA TYR A 290 23.61 14.51 -1.99
C TYR A 290 24.99 15.12 -1.87
N LYS A 291 25.10 16.36 -2.32
CA LYS A 291 26.22 17.26 -2.09
C LYS A 291 25.68 18.62 -1.71
N GLN A 292 26.23 19.20 -0.64
CA GLN A 292 25.82 20.50 -0.12
C GLN A 292 27.04 21.28 0.31
N ILE A 293 27.12 22.53 -0.07
CA ILE A 293 28.11 23.49 0.42
C ILE A 293 27.43 24.40 1.43
N ASN A 294 27.95 24.41 2.64
CA ASN A 294 27.48 25.22 3.75
C ASN A 294 28.58 26.24 4.12
N GLN A 295 28.17 27.33 4.76
CA GLN A 295 29.07 28.30 5.35
C GLN A 295 29.04 28.18 6.87
N ASP A 296 30.20 28.19 7.49
CA ASP A 296 30.30 28.25 8.94
C ASP A 296 30.02 29.69 9.44
N THR A 297 30.05 29.88 10.76
CA THR A 297 29.85 31.19 11.40
C THR A 297 30.96 32.21 11.10
N PHE A 298 32.09 31.76 10.60
CA PHE A 298 33.23 32.58 10.22
C PHE A 298 33.28 32.91 8.72
N GLY A 299 32.35 32.33 7.94
CA GLY A 299 32.24 32.52 6.49
C GLY A 299 33.03 31.50 5.67
N ASP A 300 33.67 30.53 6.29
CA ASP A 300 34.38 29.47 5.60
C ASP A 300 33.43 28.42 5.04
N ASN A 301 33.68 28.01 3.79
CA ASN A 301 32.83 26.98 3.14
C ASN A 301 33.28 25.58 3.55
N PHE A 302 32.32 24.72 3.89
CA PHE A 302 32.55 23.31 4.05
C PHE A 302 31.53 22.49 3.25
N GLN A 303 31.97 21.33 2.77
CA GLN A 303 31.17 20.42 1.97
C GLN A 303 30.65 19.27 2.80
N SER A 304 29.31 19.07 2.81
CA SER A 304 28.68 17.85 3.29
C SER A 304 28.19 17.04 2.09
N ASN A 305 28.52 15.76 2.06
CA ASN A 305 28.05 14.84 1.04
C ASN A 305 27.77 13.46 1.63
N GLY A 306 26.93 12.68 0.97
CA GLY A 306 26.64 11.33 1.40
C GLY A 306 25.96 10.49 0.34
N ASP A 307 26.08 9.18 0.55
CA ASP A 307 25.49 8.13 -0.26
C ASP A 307 24.62 7.23 0.61
N ASN A 308 23.41 6.97 0.14
CA ASN A 308 22.47 6.05 0.79
C ASN A 308 22.03 5.03 -0.22
N TYR A 309 22.01 3.76 0.16
CA TYR A 309 21.43 2.71 -0.65
C TYR A 309 20.68 1.70 0.22
N SER A 310 19.63 1.15 -0.33
CA SER A 310 18.88 0.07 0.33
C SER A 310 18.36 -0.96 -0.66
N TYR A 311 18.29 -2.18 -0.17
CA TYR A 311 17.62 -3.31 -0.80
C TYR A 311 16.46 -3.71 0.10
N ALA A 312 15.28 -3.89 -0.45
CA ALA A 312 14.14 -4.34 0.34
C ALA A 312 13.33 -5.41 -0.40
N ILE A 313 12.75 -6.30 0.39
CA ILE A 313 11.73 -7.25 -0.03
C ILE A 313 10.50 -7.05 0.83
N GLU A 314 9.34 -6.85 0.19
CA GLU A 314 8.04 -6.82 0.85
C GLU A 314 7.19 -7.96 0.30
N LEU A 315 6.61 -8.74 1.19
CA LEU A 315 5.68 -9.82 0.91
C LEU A 315 4.31 -9.39 1.40
N ASP A 316 3.34 -9.25 0.48
CA ASP A 316 1.95 -8.87 0.76
C ASP A 316 1.05 -10.08 0.48
N TYR A 317 0.66 -10.82 1.54
CA TYR A 317 -0.20 -12.00 1.43
C TYR A 317 -1.66 -11.63 1.66
N LYS A 318 -2.50 -11.89 0.66
CA LYS A 318 -3.95 -11.60 0.68
C LYS A 318 -4.68 -12.60 1.56
N LEU A 319 -5.02 -12.17 2.78
CA LEU A 319 -5.79 -12.97 3.74
C LEU A 319 -7.27 -13.03 3.34
N PHE A 320 -7.82 -11.87 2.95
CA PHE A 320 -9.22 -11.73 2.57
C PHE A 320 -9.37 -10.70 1.46
N HIS A 321 -10.17 -11.04 0.46
CA HIS A 321 -10.52 -10.14 -0.64
C HIS A 321 -12.00 -10.33 -1.02
N ASN A 322 -12.69 -9.22 -1.25
CA ASN A 322 -13.98 -9.16 -1.91
C ASN A 322 -14.11 -7.82 -2.65
N LEU A 323 -15.26 -7.56 -3.27
CA LEU A 323 -15.51 -6.34 -4.05
C LEU A 323 -15.15 -5.01 -3.34
N ASN A 324 -15.34 -4.96 -2.04
CA ASN A 324 -15.17 -3.73 -1.26
C ASN A 324 -13.92 -3.75 -0.36
N ASN A 325 -13.43 -4.94 0.01
CA ASN A 325 -12.39 -5.11 1.02
C ASN A 325 -11.21 -5.87 0.46
N ASN A 326 -10.03 -5.42 0.84
CA ASN A 326 -8.78 -6.15 0.65
C ASN A 326 -7.98 -6.08 1.95
N PHE A 327 -7.78 -7.23 2.60
CA PHE A 327 -7.03 -7.36 3.85
C PHE A 327 -5.84 -8.28 3.65
N SER A 328 -4.65 -7.79 4.01
CA SER A 328 -3.38 -8.48 3.79
C SER A 328 -2.51 -8.49 5.03
N PHE A 329 -1.71 -9.54 5.14
CA PHE A 329 -0.54 -9.59 6.02
C PHE A 329 0.69 -9.13 5.25
N ILE A 330 1.53 -8.29 5.87
CA ILE A 330 2.75 -7.74 5.29
C ILE A 330 3.95 -8.25 6.07
N LEU A 331 4.96 -8.73 5.34
CA LEU A 331 6.30 -8.97 5.86
C LEU A 331 7.28 -8.15 5.03
N ASN A 332 8.12 -7.34 5.68
CA ASN A 332 9.10 -6.48 5.02
C ASN A 332 10.48 -6.68 5.64
N TYR A 333 11.50 -6.85 4.80
CA TYR A 333 12.90 -6.86 5.20
C TYR A 333 13.67 -5.85 4.36
N GLU A 334 14.54 -5.09 5.01
CA GLU A 334 15.38 -4.10 4.34
C GLU A 334 16.83 -4.21 4.82
N ASP A 335 17.77 -4.05 3.90
CA ASP A 335 19.18 -3.76 4.18
C ASP A 335 19.46 -2.33 3.72
N ARG A 336 19.78 -1.44 4.64
CA ARG A 336 20.00 -0.02 4.38
C ARG A 336 21.37 0.42 4.88
N THR A 337 22.11 1.09 4.03
CA THR A 337 23.41 1.69 4.37
C THR A 337 23.40 3.18 4.07
N ALA A 338 23.85 3.97 5.05
CA ALA A 338 24.12 5.40 4.94
C ALA A 338 25.62 5.66 5.14
N LYS A 339 26.21 6.46 4.26
CA LYS A 339 27.61 6.93 4.35
C LYS A 339 27.63 8.44 4.23
N ASN A 340 28.22 9.11 5.19
CA ASN A 340 28.25 10.56 5.27
C ASN A 340 29.68 11.06 5.38
N TYR A 341 29.93 12.22 4.76
CA TYR A 341 31.26 12.80 4.66
C TYR A 341 31.19 14.30 4.92
N LEU A 342 32.22 14.85 5.51
CA LEU A 342 32.50 16.27 5.68
C LEU A 342 33.86 16.58 5.05
N ASN A 343 33.89 17.47 4.05
CA ASN A 343 35.08 17.76 3.26
C ASN A 343 35.79 16.48 2.79
N ASP A 344 35.01 15.52 2.29
CA ASP A 344 35.45 14.18 1.83
C ASP A 344 36.04 13.26 2.93
N VAL A 345 36.04 13.69 4.19
CA VAL A 345 36.37 12.84 5.35
C VAL A 345 35.10 12.13 5.83
N ARG A 346 35.14 10.82 5.93
CA ARG A 346 34.00 10.02 6.38
C ARG A 346 33.65 10.34 7.83
N LEU A 347 32.37 10.58 8.06
CA LEU A 347 31.77 10.75 9.38
C LEU A 347 31.31 9.39 9.91
N ASP A 348 32.18 8.68 10.62
CA ASP A 348 31.90 7.30 11.04
C ASP A 348 30.71 7.21 11.99
N LEU A 349 30.52 8.17 12.90
CA LEU A 349 29.36 8.22 13.81
C LEU A 349 28.00 8.37 13.09
N GLN A 350 28.01 8.89 11.86
CA GLN A 350 26.83 9.10 11.03
C GLN A 350 26.75 8.11 9.86
N SER A 351 27.70 7.18 9.78
CA SER A 351 27.75 6.14 8.75
C SER A 351 27.39 4.80 9.36
N TYR A 352 26.33 4.17 8.85
CA TYR A 352 25.77 2.96 9.46
C TYR A 352 25.10 2.05 8.44
N THR A 353 24.89 0.80 8.84
CA THR A 353 24.03 -0.16 8.14
C THR A 353 22.97 -0.66 9.13
N LEU A 354 21.72 -0.77 8.68
CA LEU A 354 20.59 -1.25 9.46
C LEU A 354 19.85 -2.33 8.68
N ASN A 355 19.37 -3.35 9.40
CA ASN A 355 18.60 -4.45 8.84
C ASN A 355 17.25 -4.58 9.60
N PRO A 356 16.27 -3.70 9.35
CA PRO A 356 14.95 -3.83 9.94
C PRO A 356 14.14 -4.94 9.29
N LEU A 357 13.45 -5.71 10.15
CA LEU A 357 12.37 -6.61 9.78
C LEU A 357 11.05 -6.02 10.25
N GLY A 358 10.10 -5.88 9.36
CA GLY A 358 8.76 -5.37 9.63
C GLY A 358 7.71 -6.42 9.39
N PHE A 359 6.67 -6.47 10.23
CA PHE A 359 5.47 -7.25 9.99
C PHE A 359 4.23 -6.46 10.40
N GLY A 360 3.13 -6.71 9.72
CA GLY A 360 1.93 -5.93 9.97
C GLY A 360 0.77 -6.28 9.05
N PHE A 361 -0.19 -5.38 9.00
CA PHE A 361 -1.42 -5.55 8.25
C PHE A 361 -1.70 -4.34 7.36
N LYS A 362 -2.30 -4.63 6.24
CA LYS A 362 -2.81 -3.66 5.28
C LYS A 362 -4.29 -3.94 5.05
N HIS A 363 -5.11 -2.90 5.16
CA HIS A 363 -6.52 -2.99 4.84
C HIS A 363 -6.90 -1.85 3.90
N SER A 364 -7.64 -2.15 2.87
CA SER A 364 -8.27 -1.16 2.01
C SER A 364 -9.75 -1.50 1.82
N TYR A 365 -10.56 -0.46 1.84
CA TYR A 365 -12.00 -0.54 1.63
C TYR A 365 -12.42 0.50 0.60
N LYS A 366 -13.33 0.13 -0.28
CA LYS A 366 -13.90 1.03 -1.28
C LYS A 366 -15.43 0.90 -1.33
N SER A 367 -16.10 2.03 -1.38
CA SER A 367 -17.52 2.15 -1.70
C SER A 367 -17.73 3.28 -2.72
N ASN A 368 -18.97 3.45 -3.18
CA ASN A 368 -19.29 4.52 -4.12
C ASN A 368 -19.11 5.94 -3.54
N SER A 369 -19.12 6.09 -2.21
CA SER A 369 -19.11 7.39 -1.54
C SER A 369 -17.85 7.68 -0.76
N PHE A 370 -17.04 6.67 -0.44
CA PHE A 370 -15.75 6.83 0.24
C PHE A 370 -14.86 5.61 0.03
N ASP A 371 -13.57 5.82 0.16
CA ASP A 371 -12.59 4.76 0.29
C ASP A 371 -11.61 5.08 1.43
N PHE A 372 -11.01 4.06 1.99
CA PHE A 372 -9.91 4.23 2.92
C PHE A 372 -8.85 3.16 2.73
N TYR A 373 -7.65 3.50 3.17
CA TYR A 373 -6.48 2.64 3.21
C TYR A 373 -5.81 2.77 4.56
N THR A 374 -5.39 1.67 5.16
CA THR A 374 -4.56 1.65 6.36
C THR A 374 -3.45 0.63 6.24
N LYS A 375 -2.26 0.97 6.73
CA LYS A 375 -1.10 0.08 6.81
C LYS A 375 -0.45 0.28 8.18
N LEU A 376 -0.50 -0.75 9.03
CA LEU A 376 0.12 -0.77 10.36
C LEU A 376 1.26 -1.78 10.34
N ILE A 377 2.49 -1.33 10.60
CA ILE A 377 3.66 -2.20 10.63
C ILE A 377 4.47 -1.95 11.91
N TYR A 378 4.82 -3.03 12.57
CA TYR A 378 5.84 -3.07 13.60
C TYR A 378 7.17 -3.48 12.97
N TYR A 379 8.23 -2.73 13.27
CA TYR A 379 9.59 -2.97 12.81
C TYR A 379 10.51 -3.27 13.98
N LYS A 380 11.42 -4.22 13.76
CA LYS A 380 12.52 -4.54 14.66
C LYS A 380 13.84 -4.55 13.91
N GLY A 381 14.81 -3.79 14.38
CA GLY A 381 16.20 -3.86 13.92
C GLY A 381 16.81 -5.18 14.35
N LEU A 382 17.18 -6.04 13.38
CA LEU A 382 17.72 -7.37 13.65
C LEU A 382 19.24 -7.33 13.80
N SER A 383 19.91 -6.51 12.99
CA SER A 383 21.36 -6.38 12.95
C SER A 383 21.75 -5.02 12.36
N GLY A 384 23.01 -4.77 12.27
CA GLY A 384 23.53 -3.55 11.66
C GLY A 384 24.96 -3.28 12.09
N LYS A 385 25.59 -2.34 11.40
CA LYS A 385 26.94 -1.82 11.71
C LYS A 385 26.81 -0.36 12.08
N LYS A 386 27.34 0.02 13.20
CA LYS A 386 27.49 1.40 13.67
C LYS A 386 28.77 1.52 14.48
N GLU A 387 29.26 2.73 14.62
CA GLU A 387 30.34 3.01 15.57
C GLU A 387 29.89 2.81 17.01
N GLU A 388 30.80 2.36 17.86
CA GLU A 388 30.53 2.04 19.27
C GLU A 388 30.03 3.26 20.04
N PHE A 389 30.55 4.45 19.74
CA PHE A 389 30.16 5.70 20.38
C PHE A 389 28.91 6.37 19.83
N ALA A 390 28.29 5.81 18.78
CA ALA A 390 27.01 6.31 18.28
C ALA A 390 25.90 6.01 19.30
N ASN A 391 25.11 7.03 19.68
CA ASN A 391 24.06 6.90 20.69
C ASN A 391 22.78 6.22 20.16
N GLN A 392 22.67 6.05 18.84
CA GLN A 392 21.49 5.47 18.20
C GLN A 392 21.44 3.96 18.36
N ASP A 393 20.22 3.41 18.40
CA ASP A 393 19.97 1.98 18.58
C ASP A 393 19.86 1.26 17.24
N LYS A 394 20.75 0.31 16.98
CA LYS A 394 20.63 -0.57 15.81
C LYS A 394 19.61 -1.69 16.00
N TYR A 395 19.32 -2.05 17.25
CA TYR A 395 18.28 -3.03 17.65
C TYR A 395 16.99 -2.32 18.09
N PHE A 396 16.57 -1.36 17.28
CA PHE A 396 15.40 -0.56 17.58
C PHE A 396 14.09 -1.31 17.37
N GLU A 397 13.05 -0.80 17.98
CA GLU A 397 11.66 -1.20 17.76
C GLU A 397 10.84 0.05 17.44
N LYS A 398 10.02 -0.03 16.39
CA LYS A 398 9.11 1.06 16.05
C LYS A 398 7.83 0.54 15.42
N THR A 399 6.74 1.26 15.64
CA THR A 399 5.47 1.02 14.97
C THR A 399 5.13 2.21 14.06
N THR A 400 4.70 1.94 12.85
CA THR A 400 4.25 2.96 11.90
C THR A 400 2.81 2.71 11.49
N LEU A 401 2.04 3.77 11.37
CA LEU A 401 0.66 3.77 10.89
C LEU A 401 0.57 4.72 9.70
N ASP A 402 0.12 4.22 8.57
CA ASP A 402 -0.32 5.02 7.43
C ASP A 402 -1.83 4.83 7.27
N PHE A 403 -2.57 5.94 7.18
CA PHE A 403 -4.02 5.94 6.97
C PHE A 403 -4.39 6.99 5.94
N GLY A 404 -5.10 6.59 4.91
CA GLY A 404 -5.66 7.46 3.89
C GLY A 404 -7.18 7.31 3.85
N PHE A 405 -7.89 8.41 3.68
CA PHE A 405 -9.35 8.43 3.57
C PHE A 405 -9.77 9.43 2.49
N ASN A 406 -10.64 9.00 1.59
CA ASN A 406 -11.24 9.82 0.56
C ASN A 406 -12.75 9.77 0.69
N LYS A 407 -13.41 10.94 0.65
CA LYS A 407 -14.86 11.06 0.65
C LYS A 407 -15.29 11.82 -0.60
N TYR A 408 -16.21 11.22 -1.34
CA TYR A 408 -16.81 11.80 -2.53
C TYR A 408 -18.22 12.29 -2.20
N PHE A 409 -18.47 13.56 -2.49
CA PHE A 409 -19.77 14.17 -2.32
C PHE A 409 -20.45 14.28 -3.68
N ASN A 410 -21.63 13.74 -3.80
CA ASN A 410 -22.38 13.75 -5.06
C ASN A 410 -23.04 15.13 -5.26
N THR A 411 -22.29 16.05 -5.82
CA THR A 411 -22.70 17.42 -6.19
C THR A 411 -22.70 17.55 -7.71
N ALA A 412 -23.18 18.68 -8.24
CA ALA A 412 -23.16 18.96 -9.69
C ALA A 412 -21.75 18.81 -10.31
N ASN A 413 -20.70 19.09 -9.50
CA ASN A 413 -19.30 18.79 -9.78
C ASN A 413 -18.77 17.95 -8.63
N ILE A 414 -17.90 16.99 -8.90
CA ILE A 414 -17.37 16.08 -7.89
C ILE A 414 -16.56 16.88 -6.85
N LEU A 415 -17.11 17.01 -5.64
CA LEU A 415 -16.42 17.55 -4.48
C LEU A 415 -15.78 16.36 -3.72
N GLN A 416 -14.50 16.46 -3.44
CA GLN A 416 -13.73 15.41 -2.79
C GLN A 416 -12.98 15.94 -1.57
N TYR A 417 -13.07 15.22 -0.45
CA TYR A 417 -12.24 15.43 0.72
C TYR A 417 -11.24 14.29 0.84
N ASN A 418 -9.96 14.65 0.98
CA ASN A 418 -8.86 13.71 1.16
C ASN A 418 -8.20 13.97 2.51
N LEU A 419 -8.01 12.92 3.28
CA LEU A 419 -7.27 12.91 4.53
C LEU A 419 -6.12 11.91 4.41
N PHE A 420 -4.94 12.32 4.81
CA PHE A 420 -3.83 11.41 5.02
C PHE A 420 -3.19 11.63 6.38
N LEU A 421 -3.02 10.55 7.14
CA LEU A 421 -2.34 10.50 8.43
C LEU A 421 -1.16 9.53 8.33
N ARG A 422 -0.01 9.97 8.82
CA ARG A 422 1.12 9.10 9.12
C ARG A 422 1.53 9.30 10.57
N GLY A 423 1.68 8.19 11.30
CA GLY A 423 2.17 8.17 12.67
C GLY A 423 3.34 7.22 12.84
N GLN A 424 4.20 7.51 13.79
CA GLN A 424 5.29 6.64 14.23
C GLN A 424 5.44 6.70 15.74
N TYR A 425 5.74 5.55 16.32
CA TYR A 425 6.05 5.41 17.73
C TYR A 425 7.28 4.53 17.95
N SER A 426 8.29 5.04 18.66
CA SER A 426 9.45 4.29 19.10
C SER A 426 9.99 4.85 20.41
N ASN A 427 10.35 4.00 21.37
CA ASN A 427 11.07 4.39 22.58
C ASN A 427 12.60 4.36 22.41
N ASN A 428 13.08 3.82 21.30
CA ASN A 428 14.51 3.77 21.01
C ASN A 428 15.00 5.09 20.46
N ASN A 429 16.29 5.34 20.58
CA ASN A 429 16.96 6.43 19.90
C ASN A 429 17.27 6.00 18.47
N LEU A 430 16.46 6.44 17.53
CA LEU A 430 16.55 6.02 16.12
C LEU A 430 17.65 6.76 15.37
N PHE A 431 18.18 6.14 14.34
CA PHE A 431 18.94 6.84 13.31
C PHE A 431 18.00 7.74 12.49
N GLY A 432 18.48 8.86 12.00
CA GLY A 432 17.67 9.84 11.26
C GLY A 432 16.88 9.25 10.08
N THR A 433 17.40 8.21 9.41
CA THR A 433 16.66 7.49 8.36
C THR A 433 15.47 6.69 8.88
N GLU A 434 15.40 6.43 10.18
CA GLU A 434 14.31 5.68 10.84
C GLU A 434 13.31 6.58 11.55
N GLU A 435 13.62 7.86 11.77
CA GLU A 435 12.73 8.83 12.38
C GLU A 435 11.54 9.21 11.48
N ILE A 436 10.47 9.69 12.09
CA ILE A 436 9.41 10.39 11.38
C ILE A 436 9.75 11.87 11.25
N SER A 437 9.47 12.45 10.09
CA SER A 437 9.67 13.87 9.80
C SER A 437 8.37 14.56 9.46
N VAL A 438 8.17 15.75 9.95
CA VAL A 438 7.02 16.61 9.68
C VAL A 438 7.49 17.97 9.19
N GLY A 439 6.81 18.52 8.17
CA GLY A 439 7.24 19.73 7.43
C GLY A 439 7.70 19.36 6.02
N GLY A 440 7.29 20.14 5.05
CA GLY A 440 7.55 19.93 3.63
C GLY A 440 6.28 19.76 2.82
N ILE A 441 6.46 19.74 1.49
CA ILE A 441 5.32 19.74 0.55
C ILE A 441 4.46 18.46 0.65
N TYR A 442 5.03 17.37 1.14
CA TYR A 442 4.36 16.06 1.22
C TYR A 442 3.80 15.72 2.60
N SER A 443 4.06 16.53 3.64
CA SER A 443 3.55 16.34 5.00
C SER A 443 2.78 17.57 5.51
N VAL A 444 3.45 18.54 6.09
CA VAL A 444 2.84 19.81 6.53
C VAL A 444 3.32 20.92 5.63
N ARG A 445 2.44 21.39 4.73
CA ARG A 445 2.75 22.45 3.75
C ARG A 445 3.02 23.78 4.46
N GLY A 446 3.92 24.59 3.91
CA GLY A 446 4.35 25.86 4.50
C GLY A 446 5.74 25.83 5.16
N PHE A 447 6.35 24.65 5.32
CA PHE A 447 7.65 24.43 5.96
C PHE A 447 8.69 23.89 4.97
N ASN A 448 8.87 24.56 3.82
CA ASN A 448 9.73 24.04 2.74
C ASN A 448 11.24 24.17 3.03
N LYS A 449 11.63 24.97 4.02
CA LYS A 449 13.03 25.16 4.43
C LYS A 449 13.40 24.37 5.68
N THR A 450 12.44 24.11 6.54
CA THR A 450 12.63 23.46 7.83
C THR A 450 11.50 22.49 8.11
N GLY A 451 11.76 21.52 8.99
CA GLY A 451 10.78 20.59 9.53
C GLY A 451 11.28 20.09 10.87
N LEU A 452 10.52 19.23 11.50
CA LEU A 452 10.85 18.54 12.73
C LEU A 452 11.01 17.06 12.44
N SER A 453 11.94 16.38 13.10
CA SER A 453 12.13 14.92 13.02
C SER A 453 12.24 14.34 14.42
N GLY A 454 11.84 13.09 14.59
CA GLY A 454 11.98 12.41 15.86
C GLY A 454 11.48 10.98 15.87
N ASN A 455 11.64 10.34 17.00
CA ASN A 455 11.30 8.92 17.18
C ASN A 455 9.78 8.69 17.26
N LYS A 456 9.05 9.69 17.76
CA LYS A 456 7.58 9.67 17.95
C LYS A 456 6.96 10.92 17.36
N GLY A 457 5.88 10.73 16.67
CA GLY A 457 5.15 11.84 16.10
C GLY A 457 4.12 11.40 15.08
N PHE A 458 3.43 12.38 14.53
CA PHE A 458 2.49 12.16 13.44
C PHE A 458 2.29 13.43 12.62
N TYR A 459 1.79 13.26 11.41
CA TYR A 459 1.21 14.35 10.65
C TYR A 459 -0.12 13.97 10.02
N LEU A 460 -0.94 14.98 9.85
CA LEU A 460 -2.25 14.94 9.24
C LEU A 460 -2.27 15.93 8.07
N ARG A 461 -2.53 15.45 6.89
CA ARG A 461 -2.68 16.25 5.69
C ARG A 461 -4.12 16.19 5.21
N ASN A 462 -4.74 17.34 5.05
CA ASN A 462 -6.13 17.47 4.62
C ASN A 462 -6.23 18.26 3.34
N GLU A 463 -7.16 17.88 2.47
CA GLU A 463 -7.42 18.60 1.23
C GLU A 463 -8.90 18.47 0.85
N LEU A 464 -9.53 19.59 0.56
CA LEU A 464 -10.83 19.67 -0.05
C LEU A 464 -10.65 20.19 -1.48
N SER A 465 -11.10 19.43 -2.46
CA SER A 465 -10.95 19.72 -3.88
C SER A 465 -12.25 19.53 -4.63
N GLN A 466 -12.40 20.27 -5.74
CA GLN A 466 -13.58 20.15 -6.59
C GLN A 466 -13.15 20.04 -8.05
N ARG A 467 -13.69 19.04 -8.76
CA ARG A 467 -13.37 18.81 -10.17
C ARG A 467 -14.35 19.54 -11.07
N TYR A 468 -13.79 20.23 -12.06
CA TYR A 468 -14.52 20.88 -13.16
C TYR A 468 -14.00 20.37 -14.50
N ASP A 469 -14.89 19.84 -15.33
CA ASP A 469 -14.58 19.44 -16.70
C ASP A 469 -14.93 20.59 -17.65
N ILE A 470 -13.92 21.26 -18.20
CA ILE A 470 -14.05 22.48 -19.03
C ILE A 470 -13.48 22.17 -20.43
N LYS A 471 -14.32 21.74 -21.36
CA LYS A 471 -13.89 21.27 -22.70
C LYS A 471 -12.80 20.19 -22.57
N ASP A 472 -11.60 20.45 -23.10
CA ASP A 472 -10.47 19.53 -23.07
C ASP A 472 -9.65 19.59 -21.78
N PHE A 473 -10.03 20.45 -20.83
CA PHE A 473 -9.34 20.65 -19.57
C PHE A 473 -10.12 20.05 -18.41
N ILE A 474 -9.39 19.40 -17.50
CA ILE A 474 -9.90 19.09 -16.17
C ILE A 474 -9.21 20.03 -15.20
N VAL A 475 -9.98 20.83 -14.47
CA VAL A 475 -9.48 21.84 -13.52
C VAL A 475 -9.93 21.47 -12.12
N ILE A 476 -8.98 21.34 -11.20
CA ILE A 476 -9.23 20.87 -9.82
C ILE A 476 -8.63 21.87 -8.84
N PRO A 477 -9.35 22.98 -8.50
CA PRO A 477 -8.97 23.82 -7.38
C PRO A 477 -9.06 23.04 -6.06
N TYR A 478 -8.16 23.37 -5.14
CA TYR A 478 -8.16 22.77 -3.81
C TYR A 478 -7.70 23.73 -2.73
N ILE A 479 -8.15 23.47 -1.51
CA ILE A 479 -7.63 24.07 -0.29
C ILE A 479 -7.16 22.97 0.65
N GLY A 480 -6.14 23.23 1.44
CA GLY A 480 -5.59 22.27 2.37
C GLY A 480 -5.20 22.90 3.69
N PHE A 481 -5.33 22.10 4.75
CA PHE A 481 -4.88 22.42 6.10
C PHE A 481 -4.17 21.20 6.68
N ASP A 482 -2.92 21.40 7.08
CA ASP A 482 -2.06 20.31 7.55
C ASP A 482 -1.60 20.58 8.98
N TYR A 483 -1.40 19.50 9.73
CA TYR A 483 -0.91 19.56 11.11
C TYR A 483 0.14 18.45 11.30
N GLY A 484 1.20 18.74 12.05
CA GLY A 484 2.22 17.78 12.41
C GLY A 484 2.71 18.01 13.82
N TYR A 485 3.11 16.94 14.48
CA TYR A 485 3.63 16.94 15.84
C TYR A 485 4.77 15.94 15.98
N ILE A 486 5.86 16.38 16.59
CA ILE A 486 6.96 15.53 17.07
C ILE A 486 7.01 15.62 18.58
N ASP A 487 7.05 14.46 19.23
CA ASP A 487 7.09 14.37 20.69
C ASP A 487 8.50 14.67 21.23
N LYS A 488 8.52 15.26 22.42
CA LYS A 488 9.77 15.61 23.10
C LYS A 488 10.61 14.38 23.41
N ASN A 489 11.84 14.43 22.94
CA ASN A 489 12.84 13.40 23.21
C ASN A 489 14.14 14.09 23.61
N LYS A 490 14.99 13.40 24.37
CA LYS A 490 16.34 13.90 24.75
C LYS A 490 17.20 14.30 23.54
N TYR A 491 16.93 13.73 22.38
CA TYR A 491 17.78 13.80 21.18
C TYR A 491 17.12 14.49 19.98
N SER A 492 15.82 14.81 20.05
CA SER A 492 15.07 15.40 18.95
C SER A 492 14.43 16.73 19.32
N VAL A 493 14.26 17.56 18.32
CA VAL A 493 13.54 18.83 18.40
C VAL A 493 12.05 18.57 18.38
N ASP A 494 11.36 18.93 19.44
CA ASP A 494 9.92 18.72 19.61
C ASP A 494 9.07 19.91 19.16
N GLY A 495 7.81 19.68 18.99
CA GLY A 495 6.82 20.71 18.76
C GLY A 495 5.70 20.34 17.80
N ALA A 496 4.79 21.29 17.67
CA ALA A 496 3.65 21.19 16.76
C ALA A 496 3.71 22.30 15.72
N ILE A 497 3.56 21.90 14.45
CA ILE A 497 3.50 22.83 13.31
C ILE A 497 2.19 22.63 12.54
N SER A 498 1.69 23.70 11.96
CA SER A 498 0.54 23.63 11.05
C SER A 498 0.70 24.59 9.89
N GLY A 499 0.12 24.22 8.75
CA GLY A 499 0.19 25.03 7.54
C GLY A 499 -1.06 24.93 6.69
N ALA A 500 -1.24 25.92 5.81
CA ALA A 500 -2.32 25.95 4.85
C ALA A 500 -1.79 26.02 3.43
N ALA A 501 -2.59 25.50 2.51
CA ALA A 501 -2.31 25.57 1.07
C ALA A 501 -3.59 25.89 0.29
N ILE A 502 -3.40 26.59 -0.81
CA ILE A 502 -4.40 26.75 -1.87
C ILE A 502 -3.72 26.45 -3.19
N GLY A 503 -4.37 25.73 -4.06
CA GLY A 503 -3.78 25.39 -5.35
C GLY A 503 -4.80 24.99 -6.39
N ASN A 504 -4.29 24.74 -7.57
CA ASN A 504 -5.08 24.26 -8.71
C ASN A 504 -4.28 23.24 -9.50
N ARG A 505 -4.91 22.12 -9.86
CA ARG A 505 -4.38 21.12 -10.78
C ARG A 505 -5.14 21.21 -12.09
N ILE A 506 -4.41 21.31 -13.19
CA ILE A 506 -4.94 21.47 -14.53
C ILE A 506 -4.41 20.32 -15.37
N TYR A 507 -5.30 19.52 -15.91
CA TYR A 507 -4.99 18.42 -16.81
C TYR A 507 -5.44 18.77 -18.22
N PHE A 508 -4.54 18.63 -19.16
CA PHE A 508 -4.81 18.79 -20.59
C PHE A 508 -4.09 17.68 -21.36
N LYS A 509 -4.85 16.75 -21.93
CA LYS A 509 -4.29 15.55 -22.56
C LYS A 509 -3.27 14.87 -21.63
N ASN A 510 -2.03 14.77 -22.06
CA ASN A 510 -0.94 14.12 -21.36
C ASN A 510 -0.16 15.06 -20.41
N ILE A 511 -0.60 16.32 -20.28
CA ILE A 511 0.06 17.33 -19.46
C ILE A 511 -0.74 17.56 -18.18
N ASN A 512 -0.05 17.55 -17.04
CA ASN A 512 -0.58 17.96 -15.75
C ASN A 512 0.24 19.12 -15.21
N LEU A 513 -0.40 20.25 -14.93
CA LEU A 513 0.18 21.42 -14.28
C LEU A 513 -0.46 21.60 -12.91
N GLU A 514 0.35 21.64 -11.87
CA GLU A 514 -0.07 22.04 -10.53
C GLU A 514 0.58 23.38 -10.17
N ILE A 515 -0.23 24.32 -9.67
CA ILE A 515 0.21 25.60 -9.12
C ILE A 515 -0.36 25.67 -7.71
N LEU A 516 0.48 26.01 -6.74
CA LEU A 516 0.05 26.11 -5.36
C LEU A 516 0.76 27.24 -4.63
N TYR A 517 0.06 27.78 -3.63
CA TYR A 517 0.60 28.66 -2.62
C TYR A 517 0.38 28.05 -1.26
N ASN A 518 1.42 28.00 -0.45
CA ASN A 518 1.31 27.51 0.92
C ASN A 518 2.03 28.45 1.90
N ARG A 519 1.57 28.43 3.17
CA ARG A 519 2.15 29.22 4.25
C ARG A 519 2.05 28.49 5.58
N PRO A 520 3.00 28.72 6.50
CA PRO A 520 2.87 28.27 7.87
C PRO A 520 1.73 29.05 8.56
N ILE A 521 0.99 28.36 9.45
CA ILE A 521 -0.02 28.96 10.33
C ILE A 521 0.51 29.00 11.76
N LYS A 522 1.11 27.89 12.21
CA LYS A 522 1.75 27.76 13.52
C LYS A 522 3.12 27.12 13.32
N ASP A 523 4.12 27.75 13.87
CA ASP A 523 5.50 27.26 13.91
C ASP A 523 5.98 27.07 15.36
N THR A 524 7.19 26.57 15.51
CA THR A 524 7.89 26.40 16.78
C THR A 524 9.13 27.31 16.83
N GLU A 525 9.75 27.46 17.98
CA GLU A 525 11.02 28.18 18.11
C GLU A 525 12.12 27.62 17.19
N HIS A 526 12.04 26.32 16.84
CA HIS A 526 12.99 25.64 15.96
C HIS A 526 12.75 25.86 14.46
N THR A 527 11.54 26.30 14.08
CA THR A 527 11.15 26.53 12.69
C THR A 527 10.85 27.99 12.37
N GLN A 528 10.69 28.83 13.38
CA GLN A 528 10.18 30.20 13.28
C GLN A 528 10.93 31.08 12.29
N ASP A 529 12.25 31.09 12.36
CA ASP A 529 13.08 31.95 11.51
C ASP A 529 13.19 31.48 10.06
N LYS A 530 12.75 30.25 9.78
CA LYS A 530 12.91 29.60 8.49
C LYS A 530 11.59 29.21 7.84
N SER A 531 10.47 29.30 8.58
CA SER A 531 9.14 29.11 8.00
C SER A 531 8.78 30.32 7.12
N SER A 532 8.34 30.05 5.89
CA SER A 532 8.01 31.12 4.93
C SER A 532 6.95 30.64 3.94
N SER A 533 6.19 31.62 3.42
CA SER A 533 5.30 31.35 2.30
C SER A 533 6.08 30.81 1.10
N PHE A 534 5.46 29.90 0.38
CA PHE A 534 6.05 29.28 -0.79
C PHE A 534 5.06 29.23 -1.95
N PHE A 535 5.52 29.66 -3.11
CA PHE A 535 4.82 29.47 -4.37
C PHE A 535 5.43 28.28 -5.10
N GLY A 536 4.62 27.24 -5.27
CA GLY A 536 5.01 25.98 -5.88
C GLY A 536 4.40 25.78 -7.26
N PHE A 537 5.14 25.10 -8.12
CA PHE A 537 4.62 24.58 -9.36
C PHE A 537 5.17 23.17 -9.65
N SER A 538 4.39 22.39 -10.37
CA SER A 538 4.80 21.10 -10.92
C SER A 538 4.20 20.91 -12.30
N LEU A 539 5.02 20.60 -13.28
CA LEU A 539 4.63 20.26 -14.65
C LEU A 539 5.02 18.81 -14.93
N ILE A 540 4.05 18.02 -15.36
CA ILE A 540 4.22 16.60 -15.65
C ILE A 540 3.72 16.30 -17.06
N TYR A 541 4.52 15.59 -17.84
CA TYR A 541 4.12 14.97 -19.10
C TYR A 541 4.05 13.45 -18.91
N SER A 542 2.94 12.82 -19.29
CA SER A 542 2.72 11.38 -19.27
C SER A 542 2.73 10.82 -20.68
N PHE A 543 3.30 9.64 -20.91
CA PHE A 543 3.39 9.00 -22.25
C PHE A 543 3.14 7.50 -22.17
#